data_9b482c6af4344c11a46c5f001bfe3b7d
#
_entry.id   9b482c6af4344c11a46c5f001bfe3b7d
#
_cell.length_a   1.000
_cell.length_b   1.000
_cell.length_c   1.000
_cell.angle_alpha   90.00
_cell.angle_beta   90.00
_cell.angle_gamma   90.00
#
_symmetry.space_group_name_H-M   'P 1'
#
loop_
_entity.id
_entity.type
_entity.pdbx_description
1 polymer ?
#
loop_
_entity_poly.entity_id
_entity_poly.type
_entity_poly.pdbx_seq_one_letter_code
_entity_poly.pdbx_strand_id
1 'polypeptide(L)'
;TACNHGYVLSLKNASGNDYTDTKAWGYSLWTTTPSDWDAVGLTPVAQESLSSIVSDNAGLAYTNKILTIEATANDKSNLKHALETYGKPGMAMEAYAASDKTTGWFVPSVGQLISIVRNLGGDSDFAGAQVSDQTIYTKINEVLKKAGGEIDSNTSTKWWSSNVGTKASSTTGAFLLELSSSGKCEIWVDGYGSKNRVRPILAF
;
A
#
# COMPACT_ATOMS: atom_id res chain seq x y z
N THR A 1 10.98 0.51 28.12
CA THR A 1 11.37 1.56 27.15
C THR A 1 10.17 1.89 26.31
N ALA A 2 9.66 3.12 26.41
CA ALA A 2 8.56 3.57 25.54
C ALA A 2 9.07 3.54 24.09
N CYS A 3 8.29 2.95 23.18
CA CYS A 3 8.57 3.01 21.75
C CYS A 3 8.30 4.46 21.32
N ASN A 4 9.34 5.19 20.90
CA ASN A 4 9.22 6.59 20.51
C ASN A 4 9.02 6.75 19.00
N HIS A 5 9.15 5.65 18.23
CA HIS A 5 9.01 5.62 16.78
C HIS A 5 8.39 4.29 16.34
N GLY A 6 7.46 4.35 15.41
CA GLY A 6 6.82 3.15 14.90
C GLY A 6 5.83 3.43 13.79
N TYR A 7 5.30 2.36 13.23
CA TYR A 7 4.22 2.42 12.25
C TYR A 7 2.95 1.80 12.82
N VAL A 8 1.82 2.41 12.55
CA VAL A 8 0.49 1.86 12.81
C VAL A 8 -0.12 1.45 11.47
N LEU A 9 -0.49 0.19 11.34
CA LEU A 9 -1.24 -0.31 10.19
C LEU A 9 -2.73 0.01 10.38
N SER A 10 -3.34 0.57 9.37
CA SER A 10 -4.78 0.79 9.35
C SER A 10 -5.56 -0.53 9.49
N LEU A 11 -6.64 -0.53 10.25
CA LEU A 11 -7.52 -1.70 10.41
C LEU A 11 -8.43 -1.92 9.19
N LYS A 12 -8.61 -0.90 8.34
CA LYS A 12 -9.44 -0.94 7.13
C LYS A 12 -8.70 -0.37 5.93
N ASN A 13 -9.17 -0.70 4.73
CA ASN A 13 -8.69 -0.09 3.51
C ASN A 13 -9.15 1.37 3.39
N ALA A 14 -8.39 2.21 2.68
CA ALA A 14 -8.66 3.65 2.55
C ALA A 14 -9.84 3.99 1.65
N SER A 15 -10.53 3.04 1.10
CA SER A 15 -11.46 3.24 0.01
C SER A 15 -12.95 3.30 0.41
N GLY A 16 -13.28 3.52 1.68
CA GLY A 16 -14.66 3.69 2.10
C GLY A 16 -15.19 2.59 3.00
N ASN A 17 -16.47 2.33 2.95
CA ASN A 17 -17.20 1.48 3.90
C ASN A 17 -16.99 -0.02 3.72
N ASP A 18 -16.29 -0.45 2.69
CA ASP A 18 -16.19 -1.85 2.32
C ASP A 18 -14.73 -2.30 2.21
N TYR A 19 -14.43 -3.45 2.81
CA TYR A 19 -13.14 -4.14 2.67
C TYR A 19 -12.86 -4.58 1.23
N THR A 20 -13.90 -4.64 0.39
CA THR A 20 -13.81 -5.06 -1.01
C THR A 20 -13.46 -3.91 -1.94
N ASP A 21 -13.53 -2.66 -1.48
CA ASP A 21 -13.30 -1.52 -2.36
C ASP A 21 -11.83 -1.43 -2.78
N THR A 22 -11.62 -1.34 -4.08
CA THR A 22 -10.31 -1.31 -4.72
C THR A 22 -10.12 -0.02 -5.48
N LYS A 23 -8.88 0.48 -5.53
CA LYS A 23 -8.52 1.72 -6.22
C LYS A 23 -7.42 1.47 -7.23
N ALA A 24 -7.53 2.10 -8.39
CA ALA A 24 -6.42 2.19 -9.31
C ALA A 24 -5.29 3.00 -8.66
N TRP A 25 -4.03 2.58 -8.88
CA TRP A 25 -2.89 3.29 -8.31
C TRP A 25 -2.73 4.69 -8.91
N GLY A 26 -2.96 4.80 -10.21
CA GLY A 26 -2.84 6.06 -10.95
C GLY A 26 -4.14 6.45 -11.67
N TYR A 27 -4.04 7.53 -12.45
CA TYR A 27 -5.11 7.99 -13.33
C TYR A 27 -5.12 7.20 -14.63
N SER A 28 -6.28 7.10 -15.27
CA SER A 28 -6.40 6.49 -16.60
C SER A 28 -5.56 7.20 -17.67
N LEU A 29 -5.21 8.46 -17.45
CA LEU A 29 -4.33 9.25 -18.32
C LEU A 29 -2.85 8.94 -18.14
N TRP A 30 -2.46 8.23 -17.08
CA TRP A 30 -1.07 7.84 -16.80
C TRP A 30 -0.61 6.59 -17.54
N THR A 31 -1.46 6.06 -18.39
CA THR A 31 -1.13 4.87 -19.17
C THR A 31 -0.15 5.13 -20.31
N THR A 32 0.24 6.38 -20.58
CA THR A 32 0.87 6.72 -21.86
C THR A 32 2.30 7.24 -21.80
N THR A 33 2.80 7.75 -20.66
CA THR A 33 4.19 8.24 -20.67
C THR A 33 4.91 8.06 -19.33
N PRO A 34 6.18 7.57 -19.34
CA PRO A 34 7.07 7.59 -18.19
C PRO A 34 7.35 9.00 -17.63
N SER A 35 7.11 10.04 -18.44
CA SER A 35 7.37 11.45 -18.12
C SER A 35 6.58 11.98 -16.92
N ASP A 36 5.41 11.42 -16.64
CA ASP A 36 4.56 11.92 -15.55
C ASP A 36 5.13 11.56 -14.16
N TRP A 37 5.85 10.44 -14.05
CA TRP A 37 6.53 10.01 -12.82
C TRP A 37 7.76 10.83 -12.54
N ASP A 38 8.54 11.11 -13.59
CA ASP A 38 9.71 11.96 -13.49
C ASP A 38 9.32 13.38 -13.07
N ALA A 39 8.17 13.90 -13.58
CA ALA A 39 7.65 15.20 -13.19
C ALA A 39 7.38 15.35 -11.70
N VAL A 40 7.00 14.26 -11.02
CA VAL A 40 6.80 14.23 -9.55
C VAL A 40 7.99 13.62 -8.81
N GLY A 41 9.06 13.29 -9.54
CA GLY A 41 10.29 12.74 -8.94
C GLY A 41 10.11 11.34 -8.33
N LEU A 42 9.25 10.51 -8.94
CA LEU A 42 9.12 9.09 -8.61
C LEU A 42 9.83 8.28 -9.69
N THR A 43 10.95 7.66 -9.35
CA THR A 43 11.71 6.84 -10.28
C THR A 43 11.20 5.40 -10.28
N PRO A 44 10.77 4.86 -11.43
CA PRO A 44 10.37 3.47 -11.52
C PRO A 44 11.55 2.52 -11.23
N VAL A 45 11.27 1.47 -10.47
CA VAL A 45 12.23 0.39 -10.18
C VAL A 45 11.80 -0.86 -10.93
N ALA A 46 12.74 -1.49 -11.62
CA ALA A 46 12.47 -2.76 -12.30
C ALA A 46 12.08 -3.85 -11.28
N GLN A 47 11.09 -4.69 -11.58
CA GLN A 47 10.64 -5.74 -10.67
C GLN A 47 11.76 -6.71 -10.30
N GLU A 48 12.65 -7.01 -11.24
CA GLU A 48 13.86 -7.83 -11.02
C GLU A 48 14.88 -7.16 -10.09
N SER A 49 14.77 -5.85 -9.89
CA SER A 49 15.61 -5.06 -8.96
C SER A 49 14.94 -4.82 -7.61
N LEU A 50 13.90 -5.58 -7.26
CA LEU A 50 13.16 -5.48 -6.00
C LEU A 50 14.09 -5.42 -4.77
N SER A 51 15.18 -6.17 -4.80
CA SER A 51 16.19 -6.19 -3.72
C SER A 51 16.77 -4.81 -3.39
N SER A 52 16.76 -3.86 -4.33
CA SER A 52 17.26 -2.50 -4.11
C SER A 52 16.35 -1.64 -3.23
N ILE A 53 15.09 -2.03 -3.06
CA ILE A 53 14.07 -1.27 -2.32
C ILE A 53 13.46 -2.04 -1.13
N VAL A 54 14.03 -3.18 -0.74
CA VAL A 54 13.53 -3.98 0.41
C VAL A 54 13.65 -3.27 1.76
N SER A 55 14.49 -2.26 1.86
CA SER A 55 14.65 -1.40 3.05
C SER A 55 14.15 0.03 2.84
N ASP A 56 13.45 0.28 1.72
CA ASP A 56 12.90 1.61 1.44
C ASP A 56 11.77 1.96 2.40
N ASN A 57 11.96 3.04 3.15
CA ASN A 57 10.99 3.56 4.14
C ASN A 57 10.42 4.94 3.73
N ALA A 58 10.52 5.31 2.46
CA ALA A 58 10.13 6.64 1.96
C ALA A 58 8.63 6.77 1.64
N GLY A 59 7.77 5.88 2.13
CA GLY A 59 6.33 5.85 1.81
C GLY A 59 5.62 7.19 2.00
N LEU A 60 5.89 7.91 3.10
CA LEU A 60 5.34 9.25 3.33
C LEU A 60 5.79 10.24 2.25
N ALA A 61 7.08 10.26 1.92
CA ALA A 61 7.62 11.17 0.90
C ALA A 61 7.02 10.88 -0.49
N TYR A 62 6.89 9.60 -0.84
CA TYR A 62 6.26 9.20 -2.11
C TYR A 62 4.77 9.54 -2.12
N THR A 63 4.05 9.30 -1.03
CA THR A 63 2.64 9.66 -0.89
C THR A 63 2.45 11.17 -1.10
N ASN A 64 3.28 12.00 -0.48
CA ASN A 64 3.20 13.46 -0.66
C ASN A 64 3.41 13.86 -2.12
N LYS A 65 4.34 13.23 -2.83
CA LYS A 65 4.51 13.45 -4.28
C LYS A 65 3.27 13.03 -5.07
N ILE A 66 2.69 11.86 -4.77
CA ILE A 66 1.46 11.38 -5.41
C ILE A 66 0.31 12.38 -5.19
N LEU A 67 0.20 12.96 -4.02
CA LEU A 67 -0.85 13.93 -3.70
C LEU A 67 -0.67 15.28 -4.42
N THR A 68 0.52 15.63 -4.89
CA THR A 68 0.74 16.86 -5.69
C THR A 68 0.20 16.75 -7.11
N ILE A 69 -0.09 15.54 -7.58
CA ILE A 69 -0.56 15.34 -8.94
C ILE A 69 -1.98 15.87 -9.05
N GLU A 70 -2.21 16.73 -10.04
CA GLU A 70 -3.55 17.24 -10.32
C GLU A 70 -4.49 16.12 -10.75
N ALA A 71 -5.51 15.90 -9.94
CA ALA A 71 -6.60 15.00 -10.29
C ALA A 71 -7.60 15.77 -11.15
N THR A 72 -8.02 15.21 -12.26
CA THR A 72 -9.28 15.65 -12.87
C THR A 72 -10.39 15.44 -11.83
N ALA A 73 -11.16 16.49 -11.53
CA ALA A 73 -12.06 16.59 -10.38
C ALA A 73 -13.11 15.45 -10.21
N ASN A 74 -13.22 14.54 -11.14
CA ASN A 74 -14.24 13.49 -11.20
C ASN A 74 -13.71 12.07 -11.02
N ASP A 75 -12.40 11.83 -10.91
CA ASP A 75 -11.88 10.48 -10.76
C ASP A 75 -11.74 10.10 -9.29
N LYS A 76 -12.81 9.56 -8.71
CA LYS A 76 -12.86 9.04 -7.33
C LYS A 76 -12.30 7.62 -7.20
N SER A 77 -11.80 7.05 -8.30
CA SER A 77 -11.39 5.65 -8.33
C SER A 77 -9.89 5.42 -8.10
N ASN A 78 -9.14 6.48 -7.79
CA ASN A 78 -7.68 6.41 -7.65
C ASN A 78 -7.20 6.52 -6.20
N LEU A 79 -5.92 6.18 -6.02
CA LEU A 79 -5.23 6.18 -4.75
C LEU A 79 -5.20 7.56 -4.10
N LYS A 80 -5.03 8.64 -4.86
CA LYS A 80 -5.04 10.01 -4.34
C LYS A 80 -6.35 10.31 -3.63
N HIS A 81 -7.49 10.07 -4.30
CA HIS A 81 -8.80 10.30 -3.71
C HIS A 81 -9.03 9.47 -2.44
N ALA A 82 -8.60 8.20 -2.45
CA ALA A 82 -8.69 7.34 -1.28
C ALA A 82 -7.95 7.94 -0.06
N LEU A 83 -6.74 8.44 -0.27
CA LEU A 83 -5.94 9.08 0.78
C LEU A 83 -6.51 10.41 1.24
N GLU A 84 -6.96 11.25 0.30
CA GLU A 84 -7.52 12.56 0.61
C GLU A 84 -8.80 12.49 1.45
N THR A 85 -9.52 11.38 1.38
CA THR A 85 -10.77 11.18 2.13
C THR A 85 -10.58 10.34 3.39
N TYR A 86 -9.48 9.61 3.51
CA TYR A 86 -9.26 8.71 4.65
C TYR A 86 -9.10 9.47 5.97
N GLY A 87 -9.88 9.08 6.96
CA GLY A 87 -9.82 9.66 8.31
C GLY A 87 -10.34 11.10 8.43
N LYS A 88 -10.94 11.68 7.41
CA LYS A 88 -11.53 13.04 7.48
C LYS A 88 -12.89 13.03 8.17
N PRO A 89 -13.25 14.13 8.89
CA PRO A 89 -14.56 14.29 9.51
C PRO A 89 -15.72 14.07 8.52
N GLY A 90 -16.75 13.39 8.96
CA GLY A 90 -17.92 13.07 8.13
C GLY A 90 -17.72 11.91 7.14
N MET A 91 -16.53 11.32 7.07
CA MET A 91 -16.26 10.11 6.30
C MET A 91 -16.46 8.87 7.15
N ALA A 92 -16.76 7.75 6.50
CA ALA A 92 -16.96 6.46 7.19
C ALA A 92 -15.76 6.01 8.04
N MET A 93 -14.61 6.63 7.85
CA MET A 93 -13.34 6.34 8.52
C MET A 93 -12.96 7.41 9.55
N GLU A 94 -13.89 8.29 9.96
CA GLU A 94 -13.63 9.37 10.93
C GLU A 94 -13.03 8.83 12.24
N ALA A 95 -13.46 7.65 12.69
CA ALA A 95 -12.91 7.00 13.88
C ALA A 95 -11.40 6.66 13.78
N TYR A 96 -10.85 6.74 12.58
CA TYR A 96 -9.43 6.51 12.31
C TYR A 96 -8.68 7.79 11.92
N ALA A 97 -9.22 8.95 12.24
CA ALA A 97 -8.52 10.22 12.04
C ALA A 97 -7.14 10.17 12.72
N ALA A 98 -6.13 10.58 11.96
CA ALA A 98 -4.78 10.63 12.51
C ALA A 98 -4.67 11.76 13.55
N SER A 99 -3.94 11.48 14.63
CA SER A 99 -3.58 12.50 15.62
C SER A 99 -2.61 13.52 15.01
N ASP A 100 -2.65 14.76 15.46
CA ASP A 100 -1.70 15.82 15.13
C ASP A 100 -0.24 15.52 15.58
N LYS A 101 -0.04 14.49 16.40
CA LYS A 101 1.29 13.96 16.80
C LYS A 101 1.83 12.90 15.85
N THR A 102 1.17 12.66 14.74
CA THR A 102 1.54 11.63 13.76
C THR A 102 1.76 12.25 12.39
N THR A 103 2.32 11.46 11.47
CA THR A 103 2.52 11.90 10.07
C THR A 103 1.23 12.09 9.27
N GLY A 104 0.07 11.69 9.82
CA GLY A 104 -1.10 11.41 9.00
C GLY A 104 -0.98 10.06 8.29
N TRP A 105 -2.06 9.65 7.64
CA TRP A 105 -2.12 8.40 6.90
C TRP A 105 -1.44 8.51 5.54
N PHE A 106 -0.62 7.51 5.19
CA PHE A 106 0.06 7.45 3.90
C PHE A 106 0.16 6.01 3.37
N VAL A 107 0.46 5.87 2.08
CA VAL A 107 0.66 4.56 1.44
C VAL A 107 2.04 4.03 1.80
N PRO A 108 2.15 2.80 2.31
CA PRO A 108 3.44 2.23 2.64
C PRO A 108 4.35 2.09 1.41
N SER A 109 5.65 2.26 1.60
CA SER A 109 6.65 1.82 0.62
C SER A 109 6.81 0.30 0.64
N VAL A 110 7.54 -0.25 -0.33
CA VAL A 110 7.88 -1.69 -0.38
C VAL A 110 8.54 -2.16 0.91
N GLY A 111 9.56 -1.44 1.41
CA GLY A 111 10.23 -1.83 2.65
C GLY A 111 9.31 -1.81 3.87
N GLN A 112 8.35 -0.89 3.90
CA GLN A 112 7.35 -0.84 4.96
C GLN A 112 6.34 -2.00 4.85
N LEU A 113 5.92 -2.40 3.63
CA LEU A 113 5.11 -3.61 3.43
C LEU A 113 5.86 -4.88 3.86
N ILE A 114 7.15 -4.98 3.53
CA ILE A 114 8.01 -6.07 3.99
C ILE A 114 8.08 -6.10 5.53
N SER A 115 8.20 -4.94 6.16
CA SER A 115 8.20 -4.83 7.61
C SER A 115 6.89 -5.32 8.25
N ILE A 116 5.75 -5.08 7.59
CA ILE A 116 4.45 -5.63 8.03
C ILE A 116 4.49 -7.16 8.01
N VAL A 117 4.97 -7.77 6.92
CA VAL A 117 5.07 -9.23 6.80
C VAL A 117 6.01 -9.80 7.86
N ARG A 118 7.18 -9.20 8.05
CA ARG A 118 8.17 -9.65 9.04
C ARG A 118 7.64 -9.59 10.47
N ASN A 119 7.03 -8.48 10.84
CA ASN A 119 6.61 -8.23 12.22
C ASN A 119 5.27 -8.86 12.58
N LEU A 120 4.30 -8.86 11.67
CA LEU A 120 2.96 -9.39 11.92
C LEU A 120 2.78 -10.80 11.35
N GLY A 121 3.41 -11.11 10.23
CA GLY A 121 3.35 -12.42 9.58
C GLY A 121 4.32 -13.44 10.18
N GLY A 122 5.38 -12.96 10.85
CA GLY A 122 6.36 -13.80 11.56
C GLY A 122 7.40 -14.46 10.64
N ASP A 123 7.58 -13.96 9.42
CA ASP A 123 8.67 -14.35 8.53
C ASP A 123 9.74 -13.25 8.54
N SER A 124 10.74 -13.38 9.42
CA SER A 124 11.81 -12.39 9.61
C SER A 124 12.67 -12.20 8.36
N ASP A 125 12.73 -13.19 7.48
CA ASP A 125 13.61 -13.22 6.32
C ASP A 125 12.89 -12.81 5.03
N PHE A 126 11.58 -12.59 5.09
CA PHE A 126 10.81 -12.15 3.92
C PHE A 126 11.44 -10.90 3.28
N ALA A 127 11.78 -11.02 2.01
CA ALA A 127 12.41 -9.96 1.21
C ALA A 127 11.61 -9.62 -0.07
N GLY A 128 10.32 -9.96 -0.09
CA GLY A 128 9.43 -9.66 -1.19
C GLY A 128 9.34 -10.72 -2.27
N ALA A 129 10.30 -11.66 -2.35
CA ALA A 129 10.19 -12.81 -3.23
C ALA A 129 9.00 -13.70 -2.81
N GLN A 130 8.39 -14.36 -3.79
CA GLN A 130 7.26 -15.24 -3.51
C GLN A 130 7.64 -16.33 -2.50
N VAL A 131 6.86 -16.41 -1.43
CA VAL A 131 6.87 -17.53 -0.49
C VAL A 131 5.50 -18.20 -0.48
N SER A 132 5.48 -19.49 -0.17
CA SER A 132 4.26 -20.30 -0.09
C SER A 132 4.07 -20.74 1.37
N ASP A 133 3.69 -19.80 2.23
CA ASP A 133 3.48 -20.03 3.67
C ASP A 133 2.13 -19.44 4.13
N GLN A 134 1.15 -20.31 4.33
CA GLN A 134 -0.17 -19.94 4.81
C GLN A 134 -0.15 -19.29 6.20
N THR A 135 0.90 -19.55 6.98
CA THR A 135 0.99 -19.00 8.35
C THR A 135 1.14 -17.48 8.35
N ILE A 136 1.78 -16.90 7.32
CA ILE A 136 1.93 -15.44 7.18
C ILE A 136 0.56 -14.76 7.10
N TYR A 137 -0.29 -15.20 6.17
CA TYR A 137 -1.66 -14.68 6.02
C TYR A 137 -2.45 -14.84 7.32
N THR A 138 -2.40 -16.04 7.90
CA THR A 138 -3.15 -16.36 9.12
C THR A 138 -2.74 -15.46 10.28
N LYS A 139 -1.46 -15.29 10.54
CA LYS A 139 -0.95 -14.45 11.64
C LYS A 139 -1.32 -12.98 11.45
N ILE A 140 -1.12 -12.41 10.25
CA ILE A 140 -1.51 -11.02 9.96
C ILE A 140 -3.01 -10.84 10.20
N ASN A 141 -3.84 -11.76 9.69
CA ASN A 141 -5.29 -11.68 9.85
C ASN A 141 -5.73 -11.81 11.31
N GLU A 142 -5.12 -12.69 12.10
CA GLU A 142 -5.39 -12.83 13.53
C GLU A 142 -5.06 -11.56 14.31
N VAL A 143 -3.92 -10.92 14.01
CA VAL A 143 -3.53 -9.65 14.64
C VAL A 143 -4.53 -8.56 14.31
N LEU A 144 -4.92 -8.44 13.03
CA LEU A 144 -5.91 -7.46 12.60
C LEU A 144 -7.27 -7.73 13.25
N LYS A 145 -7.74 -8.98 13.30
CA LYS A 145 -9.02 -9.34 13.95
C LYS A 145 -9.04 -9.02 15.44
N LYS A 146 -7.96 -9.28 16.15
CA LYS A 146 -7.82 -8.90 17.58
C LYS A 146 -7.93 -7.40 17.79
N ALA A 147 -7.53 -6.61 16.80
CA ALA A 147 -7.62 -5.15 16.82
C ALA A 147 -8.94 -4.60 16.24
N GLY A 148 -9.88 -5.47 15.84
CA GLY A 148 -11.16 -5.07 15.25
C GLY A 148 -11.14 -4.80 13.75
N GLY A 149 -10.07 -5.21 13.06
CA GLY A 149 -9.94 -5.20 11.61
C GLY A 149 -9.90 -6.60 11.03
N GLU A 150 -9.63 -6.70 9.74
CA GLU A 150 -9.38 -7.99 9.07
C GLU A 150 -8.60 -7.79 7.75
N ILE A 151 -7.98 -8.86 7.25
CA ILE A 151 -7.71 -9.02 5.84
C ILE A 151 -9.04 -9.41 5.20
N ASP A 152 -9.33 -8.84 4.02
CA ASP A 152 -10.52 -9.21 3.26
C ASP A 152 -10.70 -10.74 3.20
N SER A 153 -11.94 -11.19 3.43
CA SER A 153 -12.32 -12.59 3.49
C SER A 153 -12.19 -13.37 2.18
N ASN A 154 -11.85 -12.70 1.08
CA ASN A 154 -11.60 -13.32 -0.20
C ASN A 154 -10.22 -14.00 -0.23
N THR A 155 -10.06 -14.95 -1.11
CA THR A 155 -8.91 -15.86 -1.20
C THR A 155 -7.56 -15.17 -1.38
N SER A 156 -7.54 -13.91 -1.83
CA SER A 156 -6.32 -13.11 -2.02
C SER A 156 -6.62 -11.64 -1.81
N THR A 157 -5.72 -10.95 -1.11
CA THR A 157 -5.73 -9.49 -1.00
C THR A 157 -4.45 -8.91 -1.58
N LYS A 158 -4.55 -7.73 -2.19
CA LYS A 158 -3.43 -7.01 -2.80
C LYS A 158 -3.44 -5.59 -2.27
N TRP A 159 -2.35 -5.18 -1.63
CA TRP A 159 -2.18 -3.85 -1.08
C TRP A 159 -1.14 -3.07 -1.87
N TRP A 160 -1.55 -1.94 -2.45
CA TRP A 160 -0.64 -1.04 -3.14
C TRP A 160 0.49 -0.53 -2.24
N SER A 161 1.69 -0.43 -2.82
CA SER A 161 2.76 0.38 -2.27
C SER A 161 2.80 1.76 -2.93
N SER A 162 3.58 2.67 -2.37
CA SER A 162 3.86 3.98 -2.96
C SER A 162 5.02 3.95 -3.98
N ASN A 163 5.69 2.81 -4.16
CA ASN A 163 6.77 2.66 -5.12
C ASN A 163 6.25 2.38 -6.53
N VAL A 164 6.79 3.14 -7.49
CA VAL A 164 6.58 2.89 -8.92
C VAL A 164 7.48 1.75 -9.38
N GLY A 165 6.96 0.90 -10.26
CA GLY A 165 7.70 -0.25 -10.78
C GLY A 165 7.50 -0.48 -12.27
N THR A 166 8.42 -1.24 -12.87
CA THR A 166 8.30 -1.73 -14.24
C THR A 166 8.44 -3.24 -14.31
N LYS A 167 7.65 -3.88 -15.16
CA LYS A 167 7.85 -5.28 -15.54
C LYS A 167 8.77 -5.37 -16.76
N ALA A 168 9.42 -6.51 -16.94
CA ALA A 168 10.29 -6.81 -18.09
C ALA A 168 9.61 -6.57 -19.47
N SER A 169 8.28 -6.58 -19.54
CA SER A 169 7.48 -6.29 -20.73
C SER A 169 7.22 -4.80 -20.98
N SER A 170 7.99 -3.89 -20.40
CA SER A 170 7.79 -2.43 -20.46
C SER A 170 6.49 -1.90 -19.84
N THR A 171 5.72 -2.72 -19.14
CA THR A 171 4.53 -2.23 -18.44
C THR A 171 4.95 -1.49 -17.19
N THR A 172 4.70 -0.19 -17.16
CA THR A 172 4.87 0.62 -15.96
C THR A 172 3.67 0.42 -15.04
N GLY A 173 3.93 0.31 -13.76
CA GLY A 173 2.92 0.06 -12.73
C GLY A 173 3.42 0.50 -11.36
N ALA A 174 2.83 -0.06 -10.32
CA ALA A 174 3.30 0.11 -8.97
C ALA A 174 3.51 -1.25 -8.30
N PHE A 175 4.42 -1.29 -7.33
CA PHE A 175 4.57 -2.47 -6.49
C PHE A 175 3.35 -2.65 -5.59
N LEU A 176 3.04 -3.89 -5.28
CA LEU A 176 2.03 -4.27 -4.32
C LEU A 176 2.48 -5.49 -3.51
N LEU A 177 1.90 -5.66 -2.33
CA LEU A 177 1.96 -6.88 -1.56
C LEU A 177 0.71 -7.73 -1.85
N GLU A 178 0.89 -8.96 -2.28
CA GLU A 178 -0.16 -9.96 -2.38
C GLU A 178 -0.08 -10.92 -1.20
N LEU A 179 -1.21 -11.10 -0.51
CA LEU A 179 -1.40 -12.05 0.57
C LEU A 179 -2.58 -12.95 0.24
N SER A 180 -2.42 -14.26 0.35
CA SER A 180 -3.46 -15.24 0.04
C SER A 180 -3.66 -16.24 1.18
N SER A 181 -4.91 -16.60 1.42
CA SER A 181 -5.27 -17.70 2.32
C SER A 181 -4.76 -19.07 1.84
N SER A 182 -4.38 -19.19 0.57
CA SER A 182 -3.70 -20.38 0.03
C SER A 182 -2.20 -20.41 0.32
N GLY A 183 -1.67 -19.38 0.99
CA GLY A 183 -0.27 -19.30 1.41
C GLY A 183 0.63 -18.43 0.55
N LYS A 184 0.15 -17.88 -0.56
CA LYS A 184 0.97 -16.99 -1.38
C LYS A 184 1.21 -15.67 -0.66
N CYS A 185 2.49 -15.29 -0.53
CA CYS A 185 2.92 -13.98 -0.09
C CYS A 185 4.06 -13.52 -1.00
N GLU A 186 3.87 -12.38 -1.68
CA GLU A 186 4.88 -11.82 -2.58
C GLU A 186 4.73 -10.31 -2.77
N ILE A 187 5.81 -9.65 -3.17
CA ILE A 187 5.83 -8.27 -3.69
C ILE A 187 6.06 -8.34 -5.20
N TRP A 188 5.20 -7.72 -5.99
CA TRP A 188 5.32 -7.67 -7.43
C TRP A 188 4.72 -6.40 -8.02
N VAL A 189 4.96 -6.14 -9.32
CA VAL A 189 4.46 -4.95 -10.00
C VAL A 189 3.16 -5.27 -10.74
N ASP A 190 2.11 -4.46 -10.50
CA ASP A 190 0.86 -4.50 -11.24
C ASP A 190 0.64 -3.18 -12.00
N GLY A 191 -0.09 -3.25 -13.11
CA GLY A 191 -0.37 -2.09 -13.93
C GLY A 191 -1.20 -1.03 -13.20
N TYR A 192 -1.00 0.24 -13.51
CA TYR A 192 -1.69 1.37 -12.85
C TYR A 192 -3.21 1.29 -12.91
N GLY A 193 -3.76 0.74 -13.98
CA GLY A 193 -5.19 0.58 -14.16
C GLY A 193 -5.80 -0.56 -13.36
N SER A 194 -4.97 -1.43 -12.80
CA SER A 194 -5.44 -2.52 -11.93
C SER A 194 -6.03 -1.95 -10.66
N LYS A 195 -7.15 -2.51 -10.24
CA LYS A 195 -7.82 -2.09 -9.02
C LYS A 195 -7.42 -2.97 -7.87
N ASN A 196 -6.59 -2.44 -6.97
CA ASN A 196 -6.15 -3.11 -5.76
C ASN A 196 -6.45 -2.25 -4.52
N ARG A 197 -6.28 -2.81 -3.35
CA ARG A 197 -6.61 -2.15 -2.09
C ARG A 197 -5.53 -1.18 -1.67
N VAL A 198 -5.94 -0.15 -0.95
CA VAL A 198 -5.04 0.78 -0.27
C VAL A 198 -5.13 0.52 1.22
N ARG A 199 -4.07 0.03 1.83
CA ARG A 199 -3.97 -0.18 3.28
C ARG A 199 -2.98 0.83 3.85
N PRO A 200 -3.46 1.99 4.35
CA PRO A 200 -2.57 3.03 4.83
C PRO A 200 -1.86 2.66 6.12
N ILE A 201 -0.73 3.32 6.33
CA ILE A 201 -0.01 3.34 7.61
C ILE A 201 0.16 4.79 8.06
N LEU A 202 0.46 4.99 9.34
CA LEU A 202 0.96 6.25 9.87
C LEU A 202 2.21 6.01 10.71
N ALA A 203 3.04 7.03 10.86
CA ALA A 203 4.19 7.02 11.76
C ALA A 203 3.98 7.95 12.97
N PHE A 204 4.56 7.59 14.10
CA PHE A 204 4.55 8.34 15.37
C PHE A 204 5.92 8.34 16.04
#